data_5a2db67f4f28ffba516046d67dda282f
#
_entry.id   5a2db67f4f28ffba516046d67dda282f
#
_cell.length_a   1.000
_cell.length_b   1.000
_cell.length_c   1.000
_cell.angle_alpha   90.00
_cell.angle_beta   90.00
_cell.angle_gamma   90.00
#
_symmetry.space_group_name_H-M   'P 1'
#
loop_
_entity.id
_entity.type
_entity.pdbx_description
1 polymer ?
#
loop_
_entity_poly.entity_id
_entity_poly.type
_entity_poly.pdbx_seq_one_letter_code
_entity_poly.pdbx_strand_id
1 'polypeptide(L)'
;MTFRQRLKLYFIGFALGLGILAIILNKKGGCAGGSLSERKMNELLTQTWKISDKMHCKLNCIGLNTDTLFFAALKTCRVNYDRSNPRNEPCGTYVIESPDSKLSFTLLVQDCKTVSEILDITSTKDCNCK
;
A
#
# COMPACT_ATOMS: atom_id res chain seq x y z
N MET A 1 -28.33 14.38 -44.62
CA MET A 1 -28.12 14.77 -43.19
C MET A 1 -27.57 16.19 -43.11
N THR A 2 -28.24 17.02 -42.35
CA THR A 2 -27.75 18.36 -42.05
C THR A 2 -26.63 18.31 -41.01
N PHE A 3 -25.80 19.32 -40.96
CA PHE A 3 -24.72 19.44 -39.97
C PHE A 3 -25.23 19.32 -38.54
N ARG A 4 -26.38 19.90 -38.24
CA ARG A 4 -27.02 19.82 -36.92
C ARG A 4 -27.40 18.40 -36.51
N GLN A 5 -27.82 17.57 -37.45
CA GLN A 5 -28.16 16.16 -37.14
C GLN A 5 -26.92 15.34 -36.86
N ARG A 6 -25.85 15.54 -37.58
CA ARG A 6 -24.54 14.88 -37.33
C ARG A 6 -23.98 15.29 -35.96
N LEU A 7 -24.08 16.57 -35.65
CA LEU A 7 -23.62 17.08 -34.35
C LEU A 7 -24.39 16.49 -33.19
N LYS A 8 -25.72 16.36 -33.31
CA LYS A 8 -26.54 15.72 -32.26
C LYS A 8 -26.14 14.25 -32.03
N LEU A 9 -25.92 13.51 -33.09
CA LEU A 9 -25.47 12.10 -32.99
C LEU A 9 -24.11 12.01 -32.32
N TYR A 10 -23.20 12.91 -32.66
CA TYR A 10 -21.89 12.98 -32.02
C TYR A 10 -21.99 13.25 -30.52
N PHE A 11 -22.80 14.22 -30.12
CA PHE A 11 -23.00 14.52 -28.70
C PHE A 11 -23.67 13.39 -27.93
N ILE A 12 -24.59 12.66 -28.53
CA ILE A 12 -25.21 11.48 -27.92
C ILE A 12 -24.15 10.41 -27.66
N GLY A 13 -23.33 10.08 -28.65
CA GLY A 13 -22.26 9.10 -28.49
C GLY A 13 -21.23 9.53 -27.46
N PHE A 14 -20.85 10.78 -27.45
CA PHE A 14 -19.92 11.34 -26.48
C PHE A 14 -20.45 11.28 -25.05
N ALA A 15 -21.73 11.67 -24.84
CA ALA A 15 -22.37 11.60 -23.54
C ALA A 15 -22.50 10.15 -23.02
N LEU A 16 -22.82 9.19 -23.90
CA LEU A 16 -22.85 7.77 -23.54
C LEU A 16 -21.47 7.28 -23.14
N GLY A 17 -20.43 7.65 -23.89
CA GLY A 17 -19.05 7.29 -23.56
C GLY A 17 -18.60 7.83 -22.21
N LEU A 18 -18.90 9.09 -21.92
CA LEU A 18 -18.60 9.71 -20.64
C LEU A 18 -19.37 9.02 -19.48
N GLY A 19 -20.63 8.68 -19.71
CA GLY A 19 -21.44 7.96 -18.71
C GLY A 19 -20.85 6.61 -18.35
N ILE A 20 -20.44 5.82 -19.34
CA ILE A 20 -19.79 4.52 -19.13
C ILE A 20 -18.48 4.69 -18.39
N LEU A 21 -17.66 5.68 -18.78
CA LEU A 21 -16.39 5.96 -18.13
C LEU A 21 -16.60 6.34 -16.66
N ALA A 22 -17.57 7.18 -16.36
CA ALA A 22 -17.89 7.58 -15.00
C ALA A 22 -18.30 6.38 -14.13
N ILE A 23 -19.10 5.46 -14.66
CA ILE A 23 -19.52 4.24 -13.96
C ILE A 23 -18.30 3.37 -13.65
N ILE A 24 -17.41 3.17 -14.61
CA ILE A 24 -16.18 2.37 -14.43
C ILE A 24 -15.29 2.98 -13.35
N LEU A 25 -15.07 4.28 -13.38
CA LEU A 25 -14.23 4.97 -12.41
C LEU A 25 -14.82 4.91 -11.00
N ASN A 26 -16.13 5.07 -10.85
CA ASN A 26 -16.80 5.01 -9.54
C ASN A 26 -16.75 3.60 -8.93
N LYS A 27 -16.93 2.56 -9.75
CA LYS A 27 -16.89 1.17 -9.26
C LYS A 27 -15.49 0.72 -8.84
N LYS A 28 -14.45 1.23 -9.48
CA LYS A 28 -13.07 0.81 -9.23
C LYS A 28 -12.29 1.75 -8.30
N GLY A 29 -12.92 2.79 -7.81
CA GLY A 29 -12.28 3.72 -6.88
C GLY A 29 -11.04 4.40 -7.44
N GLY A 30 -11.00 4.71 -8.73
CA GLY A 30 -9.87 5.35 -9.40
C GLY A 30 -9.16 4.42 -10.36
N CYS A 31 -7.85 4.32 -10.28
CA CYS A 31 -7.05 3.47 -11.18
C CYS A 31 -7.44 1.99 -11.05
N ALA A 32 -7.65 1.33 -12.20
CA ALA A 32 -8.01 -0.07 -12.27
C ALA A 32 -7.01 -0.96 -11.52
N GLY A 33 -7.52 -1.83 -10.65
CA GLY A 33 -6.72 -2.81 -9.92
C GLY A 33 -6.13 -2.33 -8.60
N GLY A 34 -6.74 -1.33 -7.98
CA GLY A 34 -6.31 -0.81 -6.68
C GLY A 34 -5.17 0.19 -6.77
N SER A 35 -4.78 0.74 -5.63
CA SER A 35 -3.65 1.66 -5.55
C SER A 35 -2.32 0.92 -5.69
N LEU A 36 -1.27 1.64 -6.07
CA LEU A 36 0.10 1.09 -6.08
C LEU A 36 0.50 0.56 -4.70
N SER A 37 0.06 1.23 -3.65
CA SER A 37 0.28 0.82 -2.27
C SER A 37 -0.34 -0.55 -1.98
N GLU A 38 -1.59 -0.80 -2.39
CA GLU A 38 -2.26 -2.09 -2.17
C GLU A 38 -1.57 -3.22 -2.93
N ARG A 39 -1.16 -2.99 -4.16
CA ARG A 39 -0.43 -3.97 -4.95
C ARG A 39 0.90 -4.33 -4.29
N LYS A 40 1.63 -3.33 -3.82
CA LYS A 40 2.91 -3.56 -3.16
C LYS A 40 2.74 -4.28 -1.83
N MET A 41 1.72 -3.93 -1.04
CA MET A 41 1.43 -4.62 0.20
C MET A 41 1.07 -6.09 -0.05
N ASN A 42 0.27 -6.40 -1.05
CA ASN A 42 -0.06 -7.79 -1.42
C ASN A 42 1.18 -8.57 -1.84
N GLU A 43 2.07 -7.96 -2.62
CA GLU A 43 3.34 -8.54 -3.01
C GLU A 43 4.22 -8.85 -1.79
N LEU A 44 4.38 -7.89 -0.88
CA LEU A 44 5.17 -8.04 0.33
C LEU A 44 4.60 -9.13 1.25
N LEU A 45 3.28 -9.25 1.35
CA LEU A 45 2.62 -10.26 2.17
C LEU A 45 2.86 -11.69 1.67
N THR A 46 3.17 -11.87 0.38
CA THR A 46 3.48 -13.19 -0.20
C THR A 46 4.96 -13.59 -0.04
N GLN A 47 5.81 -12.66 0.34
CA GLN A 47 7.25 -12.90 0.50
C GLN A 47 7.60 -13.50 1.86
N THR A 48 8.79 -14.07 1.95
CA THR A 48 9.35 -14.51 3.23
C THR A 48 9.89 -13.31 4.00
N TRP A 49 9.50 -13.19 5.26
CA TRP A 49 9.92 -12.09 6.11
C TRP A 49 11.09 -12.49 7.01
N LYS A 50 12.13 -11.68 7.02
CA LYS A 50 13.23 -11.77 7.98
C LYS A 50 13.04 -10.72 9.05
N ILE A 51 12.96 -11.16 10.29
CA ILE A 51 12.76 -10.30 11.45
C ILE A 51 13.88 -10.60 12.44
N SER A 52 14.70 -9.59 12.75
CA SER A 52 15.76 -9.73 13.75
C SER A 52 15.18 -9.77 15.17
N ASP A 53 15.95 -10.29 16.13
CA ASP A 53 15.54 -10.34 17.53
C ASP A 53 15.18 -8.97 18.09
N LYS A 54 15.94 -7.95 17.70
CA LYS A 54 15.66 -6.56 18.06
C LYS A 54 14.31 -6.10 17.54
N MET A 55 13.97 -6.47 16.31
CA MET A 55 12.67 -6.12 15.70
C MET A 55 11.53 -6.91 16.34
N HIS A 56 11.76 -8.18 16.71
CA HIS A 56 10.79 -8.97 17.49
C HIS A 56 10.48 -8.30 18.83
N CYS A 57 11.50 -7.78 19.52
CA CYS A 57 11.30 -7.02 20.74
C CYS A 57 10.41 -5.80 20.52
N LYS A 58 10.67 -5.03 19.48
CA LYS A 58 9.85 -3.86 19.13
C LYS A 58 8.42 -4.23 18.75
N LEU A 59 8.23 -5.33 18.01
CA LEU A 59 6.91 -5.84 17.65
C LEU A 59 6.12 -6.27 18.90
N ASN A 60 6.77 -6.96 19.83
CA ASN A 60 6.15 -7.34 21.11
C ASN A 60 5.72 -6.10 21.92
N CYS A 61 6.55 -5.07 21.92
CA CYS A 61 6.27 -3.81 22.60
C CYS A 61 5.01 -3.13 22.08
N ILE A 62 4.77 -3.15 20.78
CA ILE A 62 3.59 -2.55 20.15
C ILE A 62 2.38 -3.52 20.08
N GLY A 63 2.51 -4.73 20.62
CA GLY A 63 1.42 -5.69 20.68
C GLY A 63 1.30 -6.63 19.48
N LEU A 64 2.26 -6.63 18.59
CA LEU A 64 2.30 -7.52 17.41
C LEU A 64 3.23 -8.71 17.67
N ASN A 65 2.93 -9.47 18.73
CA ASN A 65 3.80 -10.53 19.22
C ASN A 65 3.62 -11.88 18.51
N THR A 66 2.61 -12.01 17.67
CA THR A 66 2.39 -13.21 16.86
C THR A 66 2.41 -12.89 15.39
N ASP A 67 2.80 -13.86 14.55
CA ASP A 67 2.80 -13.68 13.09
C ASP A 67 1.40 -13.34 12.56
N THR A 68 0.36 -13.98 13.13
CA THR A 68 -1.02 -13.72 12.74
C THR A 68 -1.42 -12.25 12.98
N LEU A 69 -1.08 -11.70 14.15
CA LEU A 69 -1.36 -10.30 14.48
C LEU A 69 -0.56 -9.34 13.60
N PHE A 70 0.70 -9.68 13.35
CA PHE A 70 1.58 -8.89 12.49
C PHE A 70 1.04 -8.80 11.06
N PHE A 71 0.71 -9.92 10.44
CA PHE A 71 0.15 -9.94 9.09
C PHE A 71 -1.24 -9.30 9.02
N ALA A 72 -2.07 -9.47 10.03
CA ALA A 72 -3.37 -8.80 10.11
C ALA A 72 -3.21 -7.27 10.16
N ALA A 73 -2.24 -6.78 10.92
CA ALA A 73 -1.91 -5.36 10.96
C ALA A 73 -1.37 -4.85 9.63
N LEU A 74 -0.51 -5.63 8.97
CA LEU A 74 0.05 -5.26 7.66
C LEU A 74 -1.03 -5.10 6.58
N LYS A 75 -2.09 -5.89 6.62
CA LYS A 75 -3.19 -5.78 5.65
C LYS A 75 -3.89 -4.43 5.69
N THR A 76 -3.86 -3.75 6.83
CA THR A 76 -4.45 -2.42 7.01
C THR A 76 -3.48 -1.28 6.73
N CYS A 77 -2.19 -1.58 6.63
CA CYS A 77 -1.15 -0.59 6.41
C CYS A 77 -1.06 -0.14 4.95
N ARG A 78 -0.42 1.00 4.74
CA ARG A 78 -0.16 1.57 3.42
C ARG A 78 1.31 1.89 3.23
N VAL A 79 1.78 1.72 2.00
CA VAL A 79 3.14 2.10 1.62
C VAL A 79 3.17 3.60 1.31
N ASN A 80 4.08 4.33 1.95
CA ASN A 80 4.33 5.73 1.64
C ASN A 80 5.46 5.83 0.61
N TYR A 81 5.11 6.02 -0.65
CA TYR A 81 6.07 6.10 -1.75
C TYR A 81 6.94 7.36 -1.70
N ASP A 82 6.45 8.45 -1.12
CA ASP A 82 7.21 9.70 -1.00
C ASP A 82 8.44 9.54 -0.10
N ARG A 83 8.32 8.70 0.93
CA ARG A 83 9.41 8.40 1.86
C ARG A 83 10.16 7.12 1.54
N SER A 84 9.66 6.35 0.59
CA SER A 84 10.26 5.09 0.14
C SER A 84 11.30 5.32 -0.93
N ASN A 85 12.27 4.42 -1.04
CA ASN A 85 13.26 4.41 -2.11
C ASN A 85 13.25 3.05 -2.85
N PRO A 86 12.28 2.85 -3.77
CA PRO A 86 12.13 1.55 -4.44
C PRO A 86 13.26 1.24 -5.42
N ARG A 87 14.04 2.24 -5.81
CA ARG A 87 15.18 2.07 -6.73
C ARG A 87 16.50 1.84 -6.01
N ASN A 88 16.47 1.77 -4.68
CA ASN A 88 17.68 1.51 -3.91
C ASN A 88 18.27 0.13 -4.25
N GLU A 89 19.57 0.03 -4.32
CA GLU A 89 20.26 -1.23 -4.63
C GLU A 89 21.08 -1.71 -3.43
N PRO A 90 21.18 -3.03 -3.23
CA PRO A 90 20.64 -4.13 -4.03
C PRO A 90 19.15 -4.39 -3.88
N CYS A 91 18.51 -3.84 -2.87
CA CYS A 91 17.11 -4.04 -2.56
C CYS A 91 16.40 -2.71 -2.34
N GLY A 92 15.18 -2.57 -2.87
CA GLY A 92 14.36 -1.39 -2.65
C GLY A 92 13.93 -1.25 -1.19
N THR A 93 13.84 -0.02 -0.69
CA THR A 93 13.33 0.28 0.65
C THR A 93 11.97 0.92 0.59
N TYR A 94 11.09 0.49 1.48
CA TYR A 94 9.72 0.98 1.55
C TYR A 94 9.37 1.40 2.98
N VAL A 95 8.66 2.51 3.09
CA VAL A 95 8.11 2.98 4.35
C VAL A 95 6.64 2.59 4.42
N ILE A 96 6.28 1.78 5.39
CA ILE A 96 4.92 1.29 5.60
C ILE A 96 4.36 1.97 6.85
N GLU A 97 3.22 2.63 6.69
CA GLU A 97 2.57 3.37 7.75
C GLU A 97 1.25 2.73 8.14
N SER A 98 0.99 2.66 9.44
CA SER A 98 -0.29 2.21 9.97
C SER A 98 -1.34 3.32 9.88
N PRO A 99 -2.55 3.03 9.38
CA PRO A 99 -3.64 4.00 9.37
C PRO A 99 -4.33 4.16 10.74
N ASP A 100 -4.01 3.29 11.71
CA ASP A 100 -4.66 3.29 13.00
C ASP A 100 -4.17 4.45 13.87
N SER A 101 -5.11 5.27 14.37
CA SER A 101 -4.80 6.38 15.26
C SER A 101 -4.45 5.93 16.68
N LYS A 102 -4.89 4.74 17.10
CA LYS A 102 -4.63 4.18 18.43
C LYS A 102 -3.26 3.53 18.53
N LEU A 103 -2.84 2.85 17.46
CA LEU A 103 -1.55 2.18 17.38
C LEU A 103 -0.85 2.66 16.10
N SER A 104 -0.24 3.82 16.18
CA SER A 104 0.51 4.38 15.07
C SER A 104 1.93 3.83 15.07
N PHE A 105 2.31 3.14 14.02
CA PHE A 105 3.67 2.66 13.84
C PHE A 105 4.09 2.81 12.37
N THR A 106 5.39 2.94 12.16
CA THR A 106 6.00 3.04 10.84
C THR A 106 7.07 1.96 10.73
N LEU A 107 7.01 1.18 9.67
CA LEU A 107 8.00 0.15 9.38
C LEU A 107 8.90 0.61 8.23
N LEU A 108 10.21 0.43 8.40
CA LEU A 108 11.16 0.54 7.31
C LEU A 108 11.50 -0.87 6.85
N VAL A 109 11.08 -1.21 5.63
CA VAL A 109 11.19 -2.56 5.07
C VAL A 109 12.08 -2.54 3.84
N GLN A 110 12.99 -3.50 3.75
CA GLN A 110 13.82 -3.75 2.57
C GLN A 110 13.24 -4.91 1.78
N ASP A 111 12.94 -4.67 0.50
CA ASP A 111 12.37 -5.67 -0.40
C ASP A 111 13.44 -6.17 -1.37
N CYS A 112 13.82 -7.43 -1.20
CA CYS A 112 14.80 -8.12 -2.05
C CYS A 112 14.14 -9.09 -3.04
N LYS A 113 12.93 -8.79 -3.51
CA LYS A 113 12.11 -9.56 -4.47
C LYS A 113 11.50 -10.84 -3.89
N THR A 114 12.26 -11.66 -3.19
CA THR A 114 11.78 -12.91 -2.60
C THR A 114 11.72 -12.86 -1.09
N VAL A 115 12.48 -11.94 -0.49
CA VAL A 115 12.60 -11.82 0.96
C VAL A 115 12.39 -10.35 1.34
N SER A 116 11.58 -10.12 2.36
CA SER A 116 11.39 -8.81 2.96
C SER A 116 12.05 -8.81 4.34
N GLU A 117 12.82 -7.78 4.63
CA GLU A 117 13.49 -7.60 5.91
C GLU A 117 13.05 -6.29 6.56
N ILE A 118 12.73 -6.35 7.84
CA ILE A 118 12.40 -5.15 8.61
C ILE A 118 13.71 -4.53 9.09
N LEU A 119 14.00 -3.32 8.61
CA LEU A 119 15.21 -2.58 9.00
C LEU A 119 15.00 -1.79 10.28
N ASP A 120 13.82 -1.19 10.45
CA ASP A 120 13.50 -0.42 11.64
C ASP A 120 11.99 -0.34 11.86
N ILE A 121 11.60 -0.11 13.11
CA ILE A 121 10.22 0.10 13.53
C ILE A 121 10.18 1.35 14.40
N THR A 122 9.37 2.31 13.99
CA THR A 122 9.10 3.53 14.77
C THR A 122 7.65 3.51 15.23
N SER A 123 7.41 3.73 16.50
CA SER A 123 6.06 3.76 17.06
C SER A 123 5.92 4.92 18.06
N THR A 124 4.67 5.20 18.43
CA THR A 124 4.37 6.20 19.45
C THR A 124 4.69 5.69 20.87
N LYS A 125 4.87 4.38 21.03
CA LYS A 125 5.32 3.78 22.29
C LYS A 125 6.84 3.73 22.35
N ASP A 126 7.39 4.12 23.50
CA ASP A 126 8.81 3.97 23.77
C ASP A 126 9.13 2.51 24.07
N CYS A 127 9.91 1.90 23.20
CA CYS A 127 10.33 0.52 23.33
C CYS A 127 11.85 0.47 23.51
N ASN A 128 12.29 0.07 24.72
CA ASN A 128 13.72 -0.11 25.00
C ASN A 128 14.17 -1.49 24.52
N CYS A 129 14.37 -1.62 23.22
CA CYS A 129 14.93 -2.82 22.62
C CYS A 129 16.38 -2.53 22.20
N LYS A 130 17.29 -3.08 22.93
CA LYS A 130 18.73 -2.99 22.60
C LYS A 130 19.19 -4.15 21.73
#